data_9a916bbe29089df7fccfeebc53a0826b
#
_entry.id   9a916bbe29089df7fccfeebc53a0826b
#
_cell.length_a   1.000
_cell.length_b   1.000
_cell.length_c   1.000
_cell.angle_alpha   90.00
_cell.angle_beta   90.00
_cell.angle_gamma   90.00
#
_symmetry.space_group_name_H-M   'P 1'
#
loop_
_entity.id
_entity.type
_entity.pdbx_description
1 polymer ?
#
loop_
_entity_poly.entity_id
_entity_poly.type
_entity_poly.pdbx_seq_one_letter_code
_entity_poly.pdbx_strand_id
1 'polypeptide(L)'
;MKHFYFFLLSALVCLSLSAQSKVSGDSLAADFHYLVKQLEATHPDPYTGFGGKVFFHKQAFDLENELRSKPHTLQEFWDKSMAFLSFIQDGHTYLFSLAPKQRQEQSYLPVGFRCIPDGLIVQSLPAAHQDLLGSLLTGINGKSMDELLVRTASLFACENLYNRYSVFCRNVARKQFMQQLLPDLEDTVCLNLRTPDGKEMTLEQHFMDNEDLRKAEKASLPSWEGCPEEQMAYRFIDKKKEVMMFKVNSIMARDNFEYMYKYMKGDLFRQMEFYYQNALRKEMPADTLQAIHALPSFSGTFATMLKEMKKNRSEYLIIDLRGNSGGWTPIVLATLYQLYGDKYLQEDMDTEYYRIVSPLYMNKLEVTLEEFNKRYGTDYNFGDYTFSMEEQEDVPLDTLRRQFIDDCMSSVKEELRAQKGAPVYTPKQVFVVTDERTFSAAFHYSFMLWKMGATVVGVPSGQAPNTFMEQTLFKLPYTCLLYTSPSPRDST
;
A
#
# COMPACT_ATOMS: atom_id res chain seq x y z
N MET A 1 10.89 -32.57 21.85
CA MET A 1 10.78 -31.65 22.98
C MET A 1 12.01 -30.75 23.23
N LYS A 2 13.14 -30.90 22.51
CA LYS A 2 14.35 -30.04 22.70
C LYS A 2 14.38 -28.80 21.78
N HIS A 3 13.53 -28.68 20.77
CA HIS A 3 13.50 -27.53 19.87
C HIS A 3 12.48 -26.44 20.29
N PHE A 4 11.61 -26.71 21.24
CA PHE A 4 10.59 -25.74 21.71
C PHE A 4 11.14 -24.70 22.68
N TYR A 5 12.22 -25.02 23.41
CA TYR A 5 12.83 -24.10 24.38
C TYR A 5 13.75 -23.04 23.75
N PHE A 6 14.29 -23.28 22.54
CA PHE A 6 15.17 -22.32 21.89
C PHE A 6 14.39 -21.15 21.25
N PHE A 7 13.14 -21.41 20.84
CA PHE A 7 12.27 -20.39 20.26
C PHE A 7 11.66 -19.45 21.33
N LEU A 8 11.46 -19.94 22.55
CA LEU A 8 10.97 -19.10 23.65
C LEU A 8 12.04 -18.16 24.23
N LEU A 9 13.31 -18.55 24.21
CA LEU A 9 14.41 -17.70 24.68
C LEU A 9 14.73 -16.55 23.70
N SER A 10 14.62 -16.77 22.41
CA SER A 10 14.82 -15.71 21.41
C SER A 10 13.65 -14.68 21.37
N ALA A 11 12.43 -15.10 21.69
CA ALA A 11 11.27 -14.21 21.78
C ALA A 11 11.31 -13.29 23.03
N LEU A 12 11.96 -13.72 24.12
CA LEU A 12 12.06 -12.91 25.34
C LEU A 12 13.11 -11.80 25.27
N VAL A 13 14.13 -11.92 24.42
CA VAL A 13 15.18 -10.89 24.28
C VAL A 13 14.70 -9.71 23.41
N CYS A 14 13.73 -9.91 22.52
CA CYS A 14 13.21 -8.83 21.67
C CYS A 14 12.25 -7.85 22.38
N LEU A 15 11.83 -8.10 23.61
CA LEU A 15 10.74 -7.38 24.28
C LEU A 15 11.15 -6.12 25.07
N SER A 16 12.43 -5.74 25.09
CA SER A 16 12.91 -4.66 26.00
C SER A 16 13.77 -3.56 25.37
N LEU A 17 13.86 -3.46 24.04
CA LEU A 17 14.59 -2.35 23.41
C LEU A 17 13.69 -1.10 23.36
N SER A 18 13.96 -0.12 24.22
CA SER A 18 13.34 1.21 24.12
C SER A 18 13.98 2.02 22.98
N ALA A 19 13.26 2.98 22.39
CA ALA A 19 13.77 3.85 21.32
C ALA A 19 15.06 4.60 21.68
N GLN A 20 15.34 4.77 22.97
CA GLN A 20 16.54 5.44 23.48
C GLN A 20 17.70 4.48 23.77
N SER A 21 17.46 3.16 23.84
CA SER A 21 18.55 2.20 24.04
C SER A 21 19.34 2.02 22.74
N LYS A 22 20.67 2.12 22.88
CA LYS A 22 21.57 1.88 21.73
C LYS A 22 21.83 0.38 21.57
N VAL A 23 21.78 -0.06 20.33
CA VAL A 23 22.16 -1.42 19.90
C VAL A 23 23.61 -1.39 19.43
N SER A 24 24.36 -2.47 19.64
CA SER A 24 25.76 -2.56 19.22
C SER A 24 25.90 -2.35 17.70
N GLY A 25 26.97 -1.66 17.29
CA GLY A 25 27.23 -1.44 15.88
C GLY A 25 27.41 -2.75 15.09
N ASP A 26 28.02 -3.78 15.68
CA ASP A 26 28.18 -5.08 15.04
C ASP A 26 26.84 -5.78 14.78
N SER A 27 25.91 -5.73 15.72
CA SER A 27 24.57 -6.31 15.54
C SER A 27 23.78 -5.61 14.44
N LEU A 28 23.86 -4.27 14.39
CA LEU A 28 23.17 -3.47 13.37
C LEU A 28 23.80 -3.65 11.98
N ALA A 29 25.14 -3.72 11.90
CA ALA A 29 25.84 -4.04 10.66
C ALA A 29 25.47 -5.44 10.15
N ALA A 30 25.35 -6.43 11.06
CA ALA A 30 24.92 -7.79 10.69
C ALA A 30 23.46 -7.83 10.20
N ASP A 31 22.55 -7.09 10.83
CA ASP A 31 21.16 -6.94 10.37
C ASP A 31 21.09 -6.28 8.99
N PHE A 32 21.87 -5.22 8.78
CA PHE A 32 21.91 -4.53 7.49
C PHE A 32 22.51 -5.41 6.39
N HIS A 33 23.61 -6.13 6.70
CA HIS A 33 24.18 -7.11 5.78
C HIS A 33 23.16 -8.19 5.39
N TYR A 34 22.40 -8.70 6.36
CA TYR A 34 21.34 -9.67 6.11
C TYR A 34 20.25 -9.07 5.23
N LEU A 35 19.81 -7.82 5.50
CA LEU A 35 18.84 -7.10 4.67
C LEU A 35 19.31 -7.02 3.21
N VAL A 36 20.55 -6.59 2.97
CA VAL A 36 21.14 -6.49 1.61
C VAL A 36 21.12 -7.84 0.90
N LYS A 37 21.53 -8.92 1.57
CA LYS A 37 21.50 -10.28 1.00
C LYS A 37 20.09 -10.73 0.63
N GLN A 38 19.11 -10.49 1.51
CA GLN A 38 17.73 -10.87 1.22
C GLN A 38 17.14 -10.04 0.09
N LEU A 39 17.49 -8.75 0.03
CA LEU A 39 17.09 -7.88 -1.07
C LEU A 39 17.61 -8.40 -2.42
N GLU A 40 18.90 -8.75 -2.51
CA GLU A 40 19.48 -9.33 -3.74
C GLU A 40 18.86 -10.69 -4.11
N ALA A 41 18.42 -11.46 -3.13
CA ALA A 41 17.81 -12.77 -3.35
C ALA A 41 16.33 -12.71 -3.76
N THR A 42 15.65 -11.59 -3.52
CA THR A 42 14.19 -11.51 -3.70
C THR A 42 13.73 -10.42 -4.65
N HIS A 43 14.43 -9.27 -4.69
CA HIS A 43 14.06 -8.16 -5.56
C HIS A 43 14.60 -8.38 -6.98
N PRO A 44 13.76 -8.37 -8.03
CA PRO A 44 14.23 -8.67 -9.39
C PRO A 44 15.26 -7.65 -9.92
N ASP A 45 15.17 -6.40 -9.51
CA ASP A 45 16.16 -5.37 -9.87
C ASP A 45 16.47 -4.42 -8.70
N PRO A 46 17.36 -4.79 -7.78
CA PRO A 46 17.75 -3.91 -6.67
C PRO A 46 18.82 -2.89 -7.06
N TYR A 47 19.33 -2.90 -8.30
CA TYR A 47 20.56 -2.19 -8.69
C TYR A 47 20.34 -0.94 -9.51
N THR A 48 19.33 -0.91 -10.37
CA THR A 48 19.16 0.15 -11.39
C THR A 48 19.07 1.53 -10.75
N GLY A 49 18.32 1.71 -9.68
CA GLY A 49 18.19 2.99 -8.99
C GLY A 49 19.47 3.48 -8.30
N PHE A 50 20.43 2.60 -8.05
CA PHE A 50 21.78 2.95 -7.56
C PHE A 50 22.74 3.34 -8.68
N GLY A 51 22.35 3.20 -9.95
CA GLY A 51 23.25 3.34 -11.10
C GLY A 51 24.07 2.07 -11.37
N GLY A 52 23.62 0.92 -10.88
CA GLY A 52 24.19 -0.40 -11.13
C GLY A 52 24.79 -1.09 -9.92
N LYS A 53 25.13 -2.37 -10.10
CA LYS A 53 25.55 -3.29 -9.04
C LYS A 53 26.78 -2.80 -8.26
N VAL A 54 27.74 -2.18 -8.90
CA VAL A 54 28.97 -1.69 -8.25
C VAL A 54 28.63 -0.58 -7.25
N PHE A 55 27.79 0.37 -7.62
CA PHE A 55 27.38 1.47 -6.73
C PHE A 55 26.50 0.97 -5.60
N PHE A 56 25.62 0.03 -5.87
CA PHE A 56 24.81 -0.63 -4.85
C PHE A 56 25.70 -1.23 -3.75
N HIS A 57 26.66 -2.08 -4.12
CA HIS A 57 27.57 -2.69 -3.14
C HIS A 57 28.48 -1.70 -2.45
N LYS A 58 28.92 -0.66 -3.16
CA LYS A 58 29.71 0.41 -2.53
C LYS A 58 28.91 1.13 -1.43
N GLN A 59 27.68 1.54 -1.72
CA GLN A 59 26.85 2.21 -0.74
C GLN A 59 26.47 1.27 0.41
N ALA A 60 26.20 0.00 0.12
CA ALA A 60 25.92 -1.00 1.15
C ALA A 60 27.14 -1.18 2.08
N PHE A 61 28.35 -1.30 1.52
CA PHE A 61 29.57 -1.40 2.28
C PHE A 61 29.85 -0.15 3.15
N ASP A 62 29.66 1.03 2.59
CA ASP A 62 29.87 2.29 3.31
C ASP A 62 28.91 2.39 4.51
N LEU A 63 27.62 2.08 4.32
CA LEU A 63 26.64 2.09 5.40
C LEU A 63 26.89 1.00 6.43
N GLU A 64 27.25 -0.20 6.02
CA GLU A 64 27.62 -1.29 6.95
C GLU A 64 28.77 -0.89 7.87
N ASN A 65 29.83 -0.24 7.32
CA ASN A 65 30.96 0.25 8.10
C ASN A 65 30.56 1.43 9.03
N GLU A 66 29.72 2.31 8.58
CA GLU A 66 29.18 3.40 9.41
C GLU A 66 28.42 2.85 10.61
N LEU A 67 27.52 1.89 10.37
CA LEU A 67 26.74 1.22 11.44
C LEU A 67 27.65 0.51 12.43
N ARG A 68 28.71 -0.18 11.94
CA ARG A 68 29.66 -0.91 12.78
C ARG A 68 30.50 0.00 13.66
N SER A 69 30.74 1.23 13.24
CA SER A 69 31.70 2.16 13.89
C SER A 69 31.32 2.54 15.32
N LYS A 70 30.04 2.51 15.68
CA LYS A 70 29.51 2.88 17.00
C LYS A 70 28.11 2.32 17.25
N PRO A 71 27.65 2.24 18.51
CA PRO A 71 26.27 1.91 18.82
C PRO A 71 25.29 3.00 18.31
N HIS A 72 24.16 2.60 17.73
CA HIS A 72 23.08 3.46 17.24
C HIS A 72 21.74 3.12 17.93
N THR A 73 20.82 4.07 17.94
CA THR A 73 19.43 3.81 18.29
C THR A 73 18.73 3.03 17.19
N LEU A 74 17.63 2.34 17.51
CA LEU A 74 16.79 1.69 16.47
C LEU A 74 16.26 2.70 15.46
N GLN A 75 15.98 3.93 15.89
CA GLN A 75 15.50 4.98 14.99
C GLN A 75 16.58 5.40 13.98
N GLU A 76 17.83 5.63 14.43
CA GLU A 76 18.95 5.96 13.54
C GLU A 76 19.21 4.83 12.53
N PHE A 77 19.14 3.57 12.97
CA PHE A 77 19.27 2.40 12.09
C PHE A 77 18.14 2.35 11.05
N TRP A 78 16.89 2.56 11.48
CA TRP A 78 15.73 2.57 10.61
C TRP A 78 15.84 3.69 9.56
N ASP A 79 16.15 4.92 9.97
CA ASP A 79 16.29 6.08 9.10
C ASP A 79 17.37 5.86 8.01
N LYS A 80 18.55 5.36 8.43
CA LYS A 80 19.67 5.07 7.50
C LYS A 80 19.33 3.94 6.53
N SER A 81 18.70 2.90 7.01
CA SER A 81 18.29 1.77 6.17
C SER A 81 17.20 2.18 5.18
N MET A 82 16.23 3.00 5.59
CA MET A 82 15.21 3.54 4.69
C MET A 82 15.81 4.47 3.63
N ALA A 83 16.79 5.31 3.99
CA ALA A 83 17.51 6.15 3.03
C ALA A 83 18.30 5.32 2.00
N PHE A 84 18.92 4.20 2.41
CA PHE A 84 19.52 3.25 1.48
C PHE A 84 18.47 2.64 0.54
N LEU A 85 17.35 2.16 1.09
CA LEU A 85 16.27 1.54 0.30
C LEU A 85 15.59 2.53 -0.65
N SER A 86 15.64 3.84 -0.38
CA SER A 86 15.04 4.86 -1.23
C SER A 86 15.56 4.85 -2.67
N PHE A 87 16.81 4.44 -2.87
CA PHE A 87 17.42 4.32 -4.20
C PHE A 87 16.77 3.26 -5.09
N ILE A 88 16.09 2.27 -4.50
CA ILE A 88 15.39 1.21 -5.28
C ILE A 88 14.20 1.79 -6.03
N GLN A 89 13.62 2.88 -5.53
CA GLN A 89 12.48 3.57 -6.14
C GLN A 89 11.24 2.67 -6.31
N ASP A 90 11.06 1.73 -5.39
CA ASP A 90 9.94 0.81 -5.35
C ASP A 90 9.16 0.97 -4.03
N GLY A 91 7.90 1.34 -4.13
CA GLY A 91 7.04 1.62 -2.97
C GLY A 91 6.67 0.39 -2.13
N HIS A 92 6.99 -0.82 -2.59
CA HIS A 92 6.78 -2.06 -1.83
C HIS A 92 8.05 -2.52 -1.08
N THR A 93 9.18 -1.81 -1.23
CA THR A 93 10.46 -2.10 -0.56
C THR A 93 10.68 -1.15 0.61
N TYR A 94 10.46 -1.62 1.84
CA TYR A 94 10.64 -0.79 3.05
C TYR A 94 10.79 -1.62 4.33
N LEU A 95 11.36 -0.99 5.36
CA LEU A 95 11.25 -1.47 6.74
C LEU A 95 9.94 -0.99 7.35
N PHE A 96 9.21 -1.88 8.02
CA PHE A 96 8.01 -1.49 8.75
C PHE A 96 8.34 -0.48 9.84
N SER A 97 7.40 0.42 10.10
CA SER A 97 7.55 1.43 11.15
C SER A 97 7.82 0.79 12.50
N LEU A 98 8.68 1.42 13.29
CA LEU A 98 8.94 1.02 14.66
C LEU A 98 7.65 0.96 15.47
N ALA A 99 7.56 0.01 16.39
CA ALA A 99 6.44 -0.08 17.33
C ALA A 99 6.35 1.21 18.18
N PRO A 100 5.16 1.63 18.66
CA PRO A 100 5.00 2.87 19.43
C PRO A 100 5.96 3.00 20.61
N LYS A 101 6.26 1.90 21.30
CA LYS A 101 7.22 1.86 22.42
C LYS A 101 8.68 2.05 22.00
N GLN A 102 8.98 1.86 20.71
CA GLN A 102 10.33 1.99 20.13
C GLN A 102 10.53 3.34 19.43
N ARG A 103 9.47 4.17 19.33
CA ARG A 103 9.55 5.50 18.74
C ARG A 103 9.99 6.52 19.78
N GLN A 104 10.73 7.52 19.32
CA GLN A 104 10.99 8.72 20.12
C GLN A 104 9.66 9.48 20.35
N GLU A 105 9.61 10.28 21.41
CA GLU A 105 8.53 11.21 21.64
C GLU A 105 8.32 12.10 20.42
N GLN A 106 7.07 12.19 19.94
CA GLN A 106 6.77 12.85 18.68
C GLN A 106 5.99 14.13 18.96
N SER A 107 6.45 15.19 18.30
CA SER A 107 5.72 16.46 18.19
C SER A 107 5.22 16.63 16.76
N TYR A 108 4.11 17.33 16.61
CA TYR A 108 3.39 17.45 15.34
C TYR A 108 3.03 18.91 15.04
N LEU A 109 3.08 19.26 13.77
CA LEU A 109 2.42 20.47 13.26
C LEU A 109 0.91 20.25 13.17
N PRO A 110 0.09 21.25 13.55
CA PRO A 110 -1.36 21.15 13.47
C PRO A 110 -1.88 21.44 12.04
N VAL A 111 -1.23 20.90 11.01
CA VAL A 111 -1.57 21.11 9.61
C VAL A 111 -1.70 19.78 8.88
N GLY A 112 -2.59 19.74 7.89
CA GLY A 112 -2.74 18.62 6.97
C GLY A 112 -2.88 19.13 5.55
N PHE A 113 -2.36 18.35 4.60
CA PHE A 113 -2.40 18.68 3.17
C PHE A 113 -3.14 17.63 2.38
N ARG A 114 -3.66 18.05 1.22
CA ARG A 114 -4.29 17.20 0.21
C ARG A 114 -3.60 17.45 -1.13
N CYS A 115 -3.31 16.38 -1.85
CA CYS A 115 -2.80 16.47 -3.20
C CYS A 115 -3.92 16.80 -4.20
N ILE A 116 -3.65 17.73 -5.09
CA ILE A 116 -4.42 18.05 -6.29
C ILE A 116 -3.48 18.06 -7.50
N PRO A 117 -3.95 18.11 -8.75
CA PRO A 117 -3.06 18.13 -9.92
C PRO A 117 -1.99 19.23 -9.88
N ASP A 118 -2.31 20.38 -9.29
CA ASP A 118 -1.41 21.55 -9.22
C ASP A 118 -0.42 21.51 -8.04
N GLY A 119 -0.51 20.50 -7.15
CA GLY A 119 0.36 20.36 -5.98
C GLY A 119 -0.39 20.04 -4.69
N LEU A 120 0.09 20.56 -3.56
CA LEU A 120 -0.49 20.31 -2.24
C LEU A 120 -1.27 21.52 -1.74
N ILE A 121 -2.52 21.33 -1.41
CA ILE A 121 -3.34 22.37 -0.76
C ILE A 121 -3.52 22.11 0.72
N VAL A 122 -3.69 23.17 1.51
CA VAL A 122 -4.02 23.09 2.93
C VAL A 122 -5.39 22.46 3.10
N GLN A 123 -5.40 21.23 3.67
CA GLN A 123 -6.62 20.47 3.95
C GLN A 123 -7.18 20.78 5.33
N SER A 124 -6.30 20.98 6.31
CA SER A 124 -6.68 21.28 7.70
C SER A 124 -5.60 22.10 8.40
N LEU A 125 -6.02 22.94 9.33
CA LEU A 125 -5.15 23.81 10.13
C LEU A 125 -5.89 24.30 11.38
N PRO A 126 -5.24 25.03 12.32
CA PRO A 126 -5.93 25.65 13.46
C PRO A 126 -7.05 26.58 12.99
N ALA A 127 -8.19 26.52 13.67
CA ALA A 127 -9.40 27.29 13.31
C ALA A 127 -9.18 28.80 13.16
N ALA A 128 -8.20 29.36 13.87
CA ALA A 128 -7.81 30.78 13.78
C ALA A 128 -7.32 31.19 12.36
N HIS A 129 -6.94 30.23 11.52
CA HIS A 129 -6.42 30.46 10.16
C HIS A 129 -7.30 29.84 9.07
N GLN A 130 -8.58 29.60 9.35
CA GLN A 130 -9.50 28.91 8.43
C GLN A 130 -9.62 29.55 7.04
N ASP A 131 -9.30 30.82 6.92
CA ASP A 131 -9.24 31.60 5.67
C ASP A 131 -8.13 31.11 4.71
N LEU A 132 -7.15 30.37 5.21
CA LEU A 132 -6.07 29.77 4.41
C LEU A 132 -6.37 28.35 3.93
N LEU A 133 -7.53 27.77 4.25
CA LEU A 133 -7.96 26.49 3.68
C LEU A 133 -8.01 26.54 2.15
N GLY A 134 -7.49 25.49 1.51
CA GLY A 134 -7.39 25.42 0.05
C GLY A 134 -6.22 26.19 -0.57
N SER A 135 -5.42 26.91 0.22
CA SER A 135 -4.19 27.56 -0.27
C SER A 135 -3.16 26.53 -0.70
N LEU A 136 -2.46 26.79 -1.80
CA LEU A 136 -1.39 25.95 -2.33
C LEU A 136 -0.13 26.11 -1.48
N LEU A 137 0.47 25.01 -1.04
CA LEU A 137 1.77 25.00 -0.38
C LEU A 137 2.86 25.18 -1.44
N THR A 138 3.61 26.28 -1.39
CA THR A 138 4.70 26.61 -2.33
C THR A 138 6.09 26.32 -1.76
N GLY A 139 6.20 26.22 -0.44
CA GLY A 139 7.47 25.88 0.24
C GLY A 139 7.37 25.89 1.75
N ILE A 140 8.46 25.49 2.41
CA ILE A 140 8.61 25.49 3.87
C ILE A 140 10.01 26.03 4.23
N ASN A 141 10.09 27.00 5.15
CA ASN A 141 11.34 27.59 5.63
C ASN A 141 12.27 28.01 4.48
N GLY A 142 11.70 28.66 3.44
CA GLY A 142 12.45 29.12 2.26
C GLY A 142 12.88 28.04 1.27
N LYS A 143 12.54 26.77 1.52
CA LYS A 143 12.74 25.68 0.57
C LYS A 143 11.51 25.48 -0.30
N SER A 144 11.70 25.36 -1.62
CA SER A 144 10.62 25.11 -2.56
C SER A 144 10.04 23.70 -2.38
N MET A 145 8.81 23.49 -2.86
CA MET A 145 8.20 22.14 -2.86
C MET A 145 9.02 21.14 -3.66
N ASP A 146 9.62 21.55 -4.78
CA ASP A 146 10.48 20.65 -5.58
C ASP A 146 11.69 20.17 -4.78
N GLU A 147 12.39 21.06 -4.04
CA GLU A 147 13.49 20.67 -3.18
C GLU A 147 13.03 19.72 -2.08
N LEU A 148 11.89 19.99 -1.45
CA LEU A 148 11.33 19.14 -0.37
C LEU A 148 10.92 17.76 -0.89
N LEU A 149 10.35 17.65 -2.09
CA LEU A 149 9.97 16.38 -2.70
C LEU A 149 11.19 15.56 -3.15
N VAL A 150 12.25 16.20 -3.64
CA VAL A 150 13.52 15.53 -3.93
C VAL A 150 14.13 14.96 -2.65
N ARG A 151 14.17 15.74 -1.56
CA ARG A 151 14.64 15.26 -0.25
C ARG A 151 13.74 14.15 0.32
N THR A 152 12.42 14.22 0.13
CA THR A 152 11.49 13.15 0.51
C THR A 152 11.85 11.84 -0.19
N ALA A 153 12.14 11.89 -1.49
CA ALA A 153 12.52 10.73 -2.28
C ALA A 153 13.92 10.17 -1.93
N SER A 154 14.77 10.93 -1.23
CA SER A 154 16.05 10.43 -0.69
C SER A 154 15.89 9.75 0.68
N LEU A 155 14.73 9.85 1.31
CA LEU A 155 14.44 9.22 2.61
C LEU A 155 13.55 7.98 2.47
N PHE A 156 12.72 7.93 1.43
CA PHE A 156 11.74 6.86 1.19
C PHE A 156 11.74 6.48 -0.29
N ALA A 157 11.63 5.20 -0.57
CA ALA A 157 11.43 4.72 -1.92
C ALA A 157 10.10 5.26 -2.49
N CYS A 158 10.20 5.97 -3.60
CA CYS A 158 9.05 6.59 -4.26
C CYS A 158 9.09 6.27 -5.76
N GLU A 159 8.00 5.73 -6.31
CA GLU A 159 7.93 5.28 -7.70
C GLU A 159 7.74 6.45 -8.69
N ASN A 160 7.03 7.50 -8.28
CA ASN A 160 6.73 8.66 -9.11
C ASN A 160 6.50 9.92 -8.29
N LEU A 161 6.21 11.05 -8.95
CA LEU A 161 5.95 12.33 -8.29
C LEU A 161 4.77 12.25 -7.30
N TYR A 162 3.69 11.55 -7.65
CA TYR A 162 2.49 11.45 -6.80
C TYR A 162 2.75 10.59 -5.56
N ASN A 163 3.63 9.60 -5.68
CA ASN A 163 4.09 8.86 -4.50
C ASN A 163 4.92 9.75 -3.56
N ARG A 164 5.76 10.65 -4.09
CA ARG A 164 6.47 11.64 -3.26
C ARG A 164 5.49 12.56 -2.53
N TYR A 165 4.45 13.05 -3.19
CA TYR A 165 3.37 13.81 -2.54
C TYR A 165 2.67 12.97 -1.45
N SER A 166 2.34 11.71 -1.73
CA SER A 166 1.72 10.81 -0.77
C SER A 166 2.59 10.62 0.48
N VAL A 167 3.88 10.35 0.30
CA VAL A 167 4.84 10.17 1.40
C VAL A 167 5.01 11.48 2.19
N PHE A 168 5.17 12.60 1.49
CA PHE A 168 5.29 13.91 2.12
C PHE A 168 4.07 14.25 2.95
N CYS A 169 2.85 14.16 2.41
CA CYS A 169 1.60 14.46 3.12
C CYS A 169 1.41 13.63 4.39
N ARG A 170 1.80 12.37 4.37
CA ARG A 170 1.68 11.47 5.54
C ARG A 170 2.67 11.78 6.65
N ASN A 171 3.77 12.44 6.35
CA ASN A 171 4.88 12.61 7.28
C ASN A 171 5.17 14.07 7.65
N VAL A 172 4.81 15.05 6.82
CA VAL A 172 5.19 16.47 6.98
C VAL A 172 4.79 17.07 8.34
N ALA A 173 3.69 16.59 8.94
CA ALA A 173 3.29 17.04 10.26
C ALA A 173 4.26 16.58 11.39
N ARG A 174 5.08 15.55 11.18
CA ARG A 174 5.97 14.99 12.19
C ARG A 174 7.28 15.75 12.28
N LYS A 175 7.64 16.24 13.47
CA LYS A 175 8.89 16.99 13.70
C LYS A 175 10.13 16.23 13.22
N GLN A 176 10.20 14.92 13.51
CA GLN A 176 11.33 14.09 13.11
C GLN A 176 11.52 14.03 11.57
N PHE A 177 10.44 13.88 10.82
CA PHE A 177 10.51 13.89 9.36
C PHE A 177 10.95 15.26 8.83
N MET A 178 10.41 16.33 9.42
CA MET A 178 10.79 17.69 9.06
C MET A 178 12.28 17.99 9.36
N GLN A 179 12.84 17.45 10.44
CA GLN A 179 14.26 17.56 10.76
C GLN A 179 15.15 16.83 9.75
N GLN A 180 14.69 15.71 9.18
CA GLN A 180 15.43 15.04 8.10
C GLN A 180 15.38 15.83 6.79
N LEU A 181 14.26 16.51 6.50
CA LEU A 181 14.15 17.39 5.32
C LEU A 181 14.91 18.71 5.49
N LEU A 182 14.92 19.25 6.69
CA LEU A 182 15.45 20.57 7.05
C LEU A 182 16.37 20.41 8.28
N PRO A 183 17.67 20.11 8.08
CA PRO A 183 18.58 19.86 9.21
C PRO A 183 18.68 21.01 10.21
N ASP A 184 18.49 22.26 9.76
CA ASP A 184 18.52 23.46 10.58
C ASP A 184 17.13 23.86 11.08
N LEU A 185 16.20 22.90 11.21
CA LEU A 185 14.83 23.14 11.64
C LEU A 185 14.78 23.61 13.09
N GLU A 186 14.21 24.79 13.29
CA GLU A 186 13.86 25.34 14.59
C GLU A 186 12.46 24.88 15.05
N ASP A 187 11.98 25.36 16.20
CA ASP A 187 10.64 25.02 16.71
C ASP A 187 9.53 25.72 15.91
N THR A 188 9.86 26.81 15.22
CA THR A 188 8.92 27.52 14.33
C THR A 188 9.09 27.07 12.90
N VAL A 189 7.97 26.77 12.23
CA VAL A 189 7.92 26.38 10.83
C VAL A 189 7.15 27.42 10.05
N CYS A 190 7.77 28.00 9.02
CA CYS A 190 7.16 28.97 8.12
C CYS A 190 6.63 28.24 6.86
N LEU A 191 5.32 28.14 6.72
CA LEU A 191 4.67 27.61 5.52
C LEU A 191 4.47 28.75 4.52
N ASN A 192 5.05 28.63 3.33
CA ASN A 192 4.81 29.55 2.22
C ASN A 192 3.58 29.06 1.45
N LEU A 193 2.56 29.88 1.35
CA LEU A 193 1.26 29.54 0.80
C LEU A 193 0.88 30.52 -0.32
N ARG A 194 0.20 30.02 -1.34
CA ARG A 194 -0.52 30.83 -2.33
C ARG A 194 -2.01 30.61 -2.18
N THR A 195 -2.73 31.65 -1.82
CA THR A 195 -4.19 31.60 -1.65
C THR A 195 -4.90 31.34 -2.98
N PRO A 196 -6.17 30.91 -2.97
CA PRO A 196 -6.94 30.68 -4.20
C PRO A 196 -7.10 31.92 -5.10
N ASP A 197 -7.02 33.12 -4.52
CA ASP A 197 -7.01 34.41 -5.25
C ASP A 197 -5.60 34.84 -5.72
N GLY A 198 -4.57 33.98 -5.53
CA GLY A 198 -3.21 34.16 -6.04
C GLY A 198 -2.29 34.99 -5.15
N LYS A 199 -2.68 35.34 -3.93
CA LYS A 199 -1.84 36.11 -3.00
C LYS A 199 -0.86 35.20 -2.29
N GLU A 200 0.42 35.62 -2.24
CA GLU A 200 1.44 34.93 -1.46
C GLU A 200 1.31 35.27 0.04
N MET A 201 1.35 34.24 0.88
CA MET A 201 1.20 34.34 2.33
C MET A 201 2.23 33.44 3.02
N THR A 202 2.66 33.87 4.21
CA THR A 202 3.46 33.01 5.10
C THR A 202 2.67 32.74 6.38
N LEU A 203 2.57 31.47 6.76
CA LEU A 203 1.94 31.03 7.99
C LEU A 203 2.99 30.40 8.89
N GLU A 204 3.20 31.00 10.06
CA GLU A 204 4.05 30.44 11.10
C GLU A 204 3.27 29.42 11.95
N GLN A 205 3.88 28.26 12.18
CA GLN A 205 3.31 27.19 12.99
C GLN A 205 4.36 26.63 13.95
N HIS A 206 3.92 26.09 15.08
CA HIS A 206 4.77 25.46 16.07
C HIS A 206 4.42 23.97 16.22
N PHE A 207 5.44 23.18 16.54
CA PHE A 207 5.20 21.79 16.91
C PHE A 207 4.53 21.71 18.28
N MET A 208 3.59 20.80 18.42
CA MET A 208 2.90 20.51 19.66
C MET A 208 2.89 19.00 19.93
N ASP A 209 2.73 18.60 21.17
CA ASP A 209 2.58 17.20 21.52
C ASP A 209 1.21 16.62 21.11
N ASN A 210 1.04 15.32 21.32
CA ASN A 210 -0.20 14.63 20.96
C ASN A 210 -1.42 15.10 21.78
N GLU A 211 -1.22 15.51 23.02
CA GLU A 211 -2.31 15.93 23.89
C GLU A 211 -2.84 17.30 23.45
N ASP A 212 -1.94 18.25 23.21
CA ASP A 212 -2.27 19.57 22.71
C ASP A 212 -2.85 19.51 21.30
N LEU A 213 -2.31 18.65 20.42
CA LEU A 213 -2.83 18.44 19.08
C LEU A 213 -4.28 17.93 19.06
N ARG A 214 -4.66 17.09 20.04
CA ARG A 214 -6.04 16.59 20.18
C ARG A 214 -7.01 17.66 20.70
N LYS A 215 -6.52 18.58 21.55
CA LYS A 215 -7.30 19.68 22.13
C LYS A 215 -7.44 20.86 21.18
N ALA A 216 -6.51 20.99 20.22
CA ALA A 216 -6.51 22.12 19.28
C ALA A 216 -7.79 22.14 18.44
N GLU A 217 -8.47 23.28 18.42
CA GLU A 217 -9.59 23.50 17.53
C GLU A 217 -9.10 23.62 16.09
N LYS A 218 -9.66 22.80 15.20
CA LYS A 218 -9.23 22.69 13.78
C LYS A 218 -10.35 23.03 12.83
N ALA A 219 -10.00 23.75 11.77
CA ALA A 219 -10.81 23.89 10.58
C ALA A 219 -10.29 22.94 9.50
N SER A 220 -11.18 22.38 8.68
CA SER A 220 -10.83 21.48 7.60
C SER A 220 -11.72 21.73 6.39
N LEU A 221 -11.17 21.50 5.20
CA LEU A 221 -12.01 21.43 3.99
C LEU A 221 -13.01 20.29 4.17
N PRO A 222 -14.25 20.47 3.71
CA PRO A 222 -15.25 19.41 3.81
C PRO A 222 -14.77 18.16 3.07
N SER A 223 -15.13 16.99 3.60
CA SER A 223 -15.09 15.76 2.84
C SER A 223 -16.09 15.87 1.68
N TRP A 224 -15.82 15.15 0.59
CA TRP A 224 -16.75 15.17 -0.53
C TRP A 224 -18.13 14.63 -0.11
N GLU A 225 -19.16 15.46 -0.33
CA GLU A 225 -20.53 15.06 -0.06
C GLU A 225 -20.89 13.85 -0.94
N GLY A 226 -21.39 12.81 -0.34
CA GLY A 226 -21.69 11.60 -1.08
C GLY A 226 -20.70 10.45 -0.91
N CYS A 227 -19.50 10.70 -0.36
CA CYS A 227 -18.53 9.64 -0.12
C CYS A 227 -18.89 8.84 1.15
N PRO A 228 -19.24 7.55 1.06
CA PRO A 228 -19.45 6.71 2.24
C PRO A 228 -18.18 6.62 3.09
N GLU A 229 -18.33 6.70 4.43
CA GLU A 229 -17.20 6.62 5.37
C GLU A 229 -16.79 5.18 5.73
N GLU A 230 -17.62 4.20 5.35
CA GLU A 230 -17.32 2.78 5.59
C GLU A 230 -16.18 2.29 4.69
N GLN A 231 -15.54 1.18 5.08
CA GLN A 231 -14.43 0.59 4.33
C GLN A 231 -14.83 0.19 2.91
N MET A 232 -16.08 -0.24 2.74
CA MET A 232 -16.70 -0.56 1.47
C MET A 232 -18.19 -0.31 1.57
N ALA A 233 -18.73 0.62 0.76
CA ALA A 233 -20.15 0.93 0.74
C ALA A 233 -20.56 1.52 -0.61
N TYR A 234 -21.85 1.44 -0.91
CA TYR A 234 -22.40 2.07 -2.10
C TYR A 234 -23.64 2.87 -1.78
N ARG A 235 -23.90 3.91 -2.59
CA ARG A 235 -25.13 4.70 -2.52
C ARG A 235 -25.40 5.45 -3.81
N PHE A 236 -26.63 5.80 -4.04
CA PHE A 236 -26.97 6.83 -5.03
C PHE A 236 -26.58 8.20 -4.52
N ILE A 237 -25.93 9.00 -5.38
CA ILE A 237 -25.49 10.36 -5.03
C ILE A 237 -26.43 11.43 -5.61
N ASP A 238 -27.41 11.02 -6.39
CA ASP A 238 -28.45 11.88 -6.96
C ASP A 238 -29.86 11.37 -6.63
N LYS A 239 -30.85 12.31 -6.63
CA LYS A 239 -32.24 11.99 -6.32
C LYS A 239 -32.92 11.12 -7.37
N LYS A 240 -32.47 11.17 -8.62
CA LYS A 240 -33.02 10.38 -9.73
C LYS A 240 -32.50 8.96 -9.76
N LYS A 241 -31.49 8.65 -8.95
CA LYS A 241 -30.77 7.35 -8.91
C LYS A 241 -30.11 6.98 -10.23
N GLU A 242 -29.69 7.99 -10.98
CA GLU A 242 -28.95 7.82 -12.23
C GLU A 242 -27.47 7.49 -11.97
N VAL A 243 -26.93 7.98 -10.84
CA VAL A 243 -25.51 7.86 -10.48
C VAL A 243 -25.34 7.05 -9.20
N MET A 244 -24.69 5.89 -9.33
CA MET A 244 -24.27 5.04 -8.21
C MET A 244 -22.81 5.31 -7.88
N MET A 245 -22.49 5.48 -6.60
CA MET A 245 -21.12 5.53 -6.11
C MET A 245 -20.83 4.28 -5.29
N PHE A 246 -19.70 3.66 -5.58
CA PHE A 246 -19.11 2.58 -4.81
C PHE A 246 -17.78 3.05 -4.22
N LYS A 247 -17.75 3.28 -2.91
CA LYS A 247 -16.53 3.66 -2.18
C LYS A 247 -15.82 2.42 -1.69
N VAL A 248 -14.50 2.37 -1.92
CA VAL A 248 -13.64 1.28 -1.46
C VAL A 248 -12.40 1.87 -0.81
N ASN A 249 -12.27 1.76 0.50
CA ASN A 249 -11.12 2.28 1.25
C ASN A 249 -9.98 1.26 1.38
N SER A 250 -10.25 -0.03 1.18
CA SER A 250 -9.26 -1.11 1.19
C SER A 250 -9.73 -2.26 0.32
N ILE A 251 -8.83 -2.89 -0.42
CA ILE A 251 -9.10 -4.13 -1.17
C ILE A 251 -8.92 -5.33 -0.22
N MET A 252 -9.67 -5.33 0.87
CA MET A 252 -9.71 -6.38 1.89
C MET A 252 -11.16 -6.60 2.31
N ALA A 253 -11.62 -7.84 2.30
CA ALA A 253 -13.01 -8.20 2.58
C ALA A 253 -13.14 -9.66 3.02
N ARG A 254 -14.36 -10.14 3.26
CA ARG A 254 -14.62 -11.57 3.56
C ARG A 254 -13.96 -12.50 2.55
N ASP A 255 -14.02 -12.18 1.26
CA ASP A 255 -13.58 -13.04 0.15
C ASP A 255 -12.12 -13.48 0.29
N ASN A 256 -11.19 -12.59 0.64
CA ASN A 256 -9.79 -12.97 0.84
C ASN A 256 -9.57 -13.74 2.14
N PHE A 257 -10.30 -13.43 3.22
CA PHE A 257 -10.16 -14.14 4.50
C PHE A 257 -10.76 -15.55 4.45
N GLU A 258 -11.84 -15.78 3.70
CA GLU A 258 -12.36 -17.12 3.41
C GLU A 258 -11.34 -17.97 2.65
N TYR A 259 -10.67 -17.36 1.64
CA TYR A 259 -9.60 -18.03 0.91
C TYR A 259 -8.42 -18.38 1.80
N MET A 260 -7.96 -17.42 2.61
CA MET A 260 -6.85 -17.64 3.56
C MET A 260 -7.20 -18.71 4.60
N TYR A 261 -8.43 -18.72 5.11
CA TYR A 261 -8.89 -19.75 6.06
C TYR A 261 -8.79 -21.16 5.48
N LYS A 262 -9.03 -21.28 4.19
CA LYS A 262 -8.98 -22.56 3.49
C LYS A 262 -7.55 -22.98 3.12
N TYR A 263 -6.71 -22.04 2.66
CA TYR A 263 -5.46 -22.35 1.98
C TYR A 263 -4.20 -21.76 2.63
N MET A 264 -4.32 -20.74 3.50
CA MET A 264 -3.18 -19.96 4.03
C MET A 264 -3.32 -19.68 5.54
N LYS A 265 -3.56 -20.72 6.33
CA LYS A 265 -3.88 -20.58 7.76
C LYS A 265 -2.79 -19.92 8.60
N GLY A 266 -1.53 -20.06 8.22
CA GLY A 266 -0.38 -19.53 8.98
C GLY A 266 -0.40 -18.01 9.18
N ASP A 267 -0.87 -17.26 8.19
CA ASP A 267 -0.91 -15.79 8.21
C ASP A 267 -2.30 -15.19 8.50
N LEU A 268 -3.34 -16.01 8.45
CA LEU A 268 -4.73 -15.57 8.57
C LEU A 268 -4.98 -14.71 9.80
N PHE A 269 -4.66 -15.24 10.99
CA PHE A 269 -4.98 -14.58 12.25
C PHE A 269 -4.31 -13.20 12.34
N ARG A 270 -3.03 -13.11 12.00
CA ARG A 270 -2.26 -11.87 12.01
C ARG A 270 -2.84 -10.82 11.06
N GLN A 271 -3.21 -11.22 9.84
CA GLN A 271 -3.77 -10.29 8.85
C GLN A 271 -5.18 -9.83 9.24
N MET A 272 -6.01 -10.74 9.79
CA MET A 272 -7.34 -10.39 10.30
C MET A 272 -7.24 -9.42 11.48
N GLU A 273 -6.41 -9.73 12.48
CA GLU A 273 -6.20 -8.86 13.64
C GLU A 273 -5.75 -7.46 13.19
N PHE A 274 -4.75 -7.39 12.30
CA PHE A 274 -4.29 -6.12 11.73
C PHE A 274 -5.43 -5.36 11.03
N TYR A 275 -6.25 -6.04 10.23
CA TYR A 275 -7.38 -5.43 9.52
C TYR A 275 -8.44 -4.91 10.48
N TYR A 276 -8.82 -5.71 11.48
CA TYR A 276 -9.79 -5.29 12.50
C TYR A 276 -9.31 -4.08 13.29
N GLN A 277 -8.05 -4.07 13.73
CA GLN A 277 -7.48 -2.98 14.54
C GLN A 277 -7.25 -1.70 13.73
N ASN A 278 -6.70 -1.80 12.54
CA ASN A 278 -6.20 -0.63 11.79
C ASN A 278 -7.19 -0.10 10.76
N ALA A 279 -7.95 -0.96 10.09
CA ALA A 279 -8.92 -0.55 9.08
C ALA A 279 -10.32 -0.36 9.68
N LEU A 280 -10.81 -1.35 10.43
CA LEU A 280 -12.15 -1.29 11.01
C LEU A 280 -12.19 -0.53 12.34
N ARG A 281 -11.06 -0.46 13.05
CA ARG A 281 -10.95 0.10 14.42
C ARG A 281 -11.94 -0.53 15.38
N LYS A 282 -12.05 -1.85 15.30
CA LYS A 282 -12.96 -2.69 16.10
C LYS A 282 -12.18 -3.85 16.72
N GLU A 283 -12.71 -4.38 17.81
CA GLU A 283 -12.22 -5.62 18.37
C GLU A 283 -12.61 -6.80 17.47
N MET A 284 -11.66 -7.71 17.23
CA MET A 284 -11.92 -8.89 16.41
C MET A 284 -12.65 -9.95 17.25
N PRO A 285 -13.75 -10.55 16.76
CA PRO A 285 -14.39 -11.68 17.41
C PRO A 285 -13.41 -12.82 17.70
N ALA A 286 -13.55 -13.48 18.85
CA ALA A 286 -12.65 -14.55 19.26
C ALA A 286 -12.75 -15.80 18.36
N ASP A 287 -13.94 -16.11 17.84
CA ASP A 287 -14.13 -17.16 16.86
C ASP A 287 -13.76 -16.68 15.46
N THR A 288 -12.82 -17.39 14.83
CA THR A 288 -12.24 -17.00 13.53
C THR A 288 -13.29 -16.99 12.41
N LEU A 289 -14.18 -17.98 12.36
CA LEU A 289 -15.22 -18.04 11.33
C LEU A 289 -16.26 -16.95 11.54
N GLN A 290 -16.64 -16.69 12.79
CA GLN A 290 -17.51 -15.56 13.13
C GLN A 290 -16.87 -14.25 12.72
N ALA A 291 -15.57 -14.06 12.97
CA ALA A 291 -14.83 -12.86 12.56
C ALA A 291 -14.84 -12.69 11.04
N ILE A 292 -14.60 -13.76 10.27
CA ILE A 292 -14.66 -13.72 8.81
C ILE A 292 -16.07 -13.38 8.33
N HIS A 293 -17.09 -14.04 8.84
CA HIS A 293 -18.47 -13.85 8.38
C HIS A 293 -19.07 -12.50 8.80
N ALA A 294 -18.54 -11.87 9.82
CA ALA A 294 -18.92 -10.50 10.21
C ALA A 294 -18.46 -9.43 9.18
N LEU A 295 -17.53 -9.77 8.30
CA LEU A 295 -17.04 -8.86 7.26
C LEU A 295 -17.97 -8.86 6.05
N PRO A 296 -18.15 -7.71 5.37
CA PRO A 296 -18.85 -7.69 4.09
C PRO A 296 -18.06 -8.44 3.03
N SER A 297 -18.75 -9.11 2.11
CA SER A 297 -18.12 -9.68 0.92
C SER A 297 -17.93 -8.59 -0.14
N PHE A 298 -16.76 -8.53 -0.75
CA PHE A 298 -16.46 -7.60 -1.84
C PHE A 298 -17.35 -7.90 -3.06
N SER A 299 -17.28 -9.14 -3.55
CA SER A 299 -18.05 -9.59 -4.70
C SER A 299 -19.56 -9.60 -4.44
N GLY A 300 -20.01 -9.94 -3.22
CA GLY A 300 -21.42 -9.92 -2.84
C GLY A 300 -22.02 -8.53 -2.74
N THR A 301 -21.28 -7.58 -2.16
CA THR A 301 -21.69 -6.17 -2.08
C THR A 301 -21.80 -5.56 -3.48
N PHE A 302 -20.81 -5.83 -4.34
CA PHE A 302 -20.78 -5.33 -5.72
C PHE A 302 -21.95 -5.91 -6.55
N ALA A 303 -22.23 -7.22 -6.42
CA ALA A 303 -23.38 -7.85 -7.09
C ALA A 303 -24.71 -7.22 -6.67
N THR A 304 -24.88 -6.96 -5.37
CA THR A 304 -26.09 -6.32 -4.83
C THR A 304 -26.26 -4.91 -5.37
N MET A 305 -25.18 -4.13 -5.40
CA MET A 305 -25.14 -2.79 -5.99
C MET A 305 -25.57 -2.81 -7.47
N LEU A 306 -24.99 -3.72 -8.28
CA LEU A 306 -25.35 -3.84 -9.70
C LEU A 306 -26.83 -4.21 -9.90
N LYS A 307 -27.40 -5.09 -9.04
CA LYS A 307 -28.82 -5.42 -9.07
C LYS A 307 -29.69 -4.20 -8.75
N GLU A 308 -29.27 -3.33 -7.82
CA GLU A 308 -29.96 -2.07 -7.55
C GLU A 308 -29.87 -1.07 -8.71
N MET A 309 -28.70 -0.94 -9.34
CA MET A 309 -28.53 -0.15 -10.55
C MET A 309 -29.45 -0.62 -11.68
N LYS A 310 -29.52 -1.95 -11.90
CA LYS A 310 -30.41 -2.58 -12.89
C LYS A 310 -31.87 -2.22 -12.63
N LYS A 311 -32.31 -2.34 -11.36
CA LYS A 311 -33.68 -2.00 -10.95
C LYS A 311 -34.04 -0.55 -11.22
N ASN A 312 -33.12 0.37 -11.00
CA ASN A 312 -33.33 1.81 -11.18
C ASN A 312 -32.94 2.30 -12.58
N ARG A 313 -32.34 1.45 -13.44
CA ARG A 313 -31.78 1.81 -14.76
C ARG A 313 -30.72 2.90 -14.67
N SER A 314 -29.87 2.80 -13.65
CA SER A 314 -28.83 3.80 -13.38
C SER A 314 -27.81 3.85 -14.52
N GLU A 315 -27.46 5.03 -14.99
CA GLU A 315 -26.59 5.20 -16.17
C GLU A 315 -25.11 5.21 -15.81
N TYR A 316 -24.75 5.67 -14.62
CA TYR A 316 -23.36 5.95 -14.24
C TYR A 316 -22.96 5.19 -12.98
N LEU A 317 -21.77 4.58 -13.04
CA LEU A 317 -21.12 3.99 -11.87
C LEU A 317 -19.82 4.75 -11.59
N ILE A 318 -19.66 5.24 -10.38
CA ILE A 318 -18.42 5.82 -9.86
C ILE A 318 -17.80 4.84 -8.87
N ILE A 319 -16.59 4.36 -9.16
CA ILE A 319 -15.78 3.56 -8.23
C ILE A 319 -14.73 4.47 -7.61
N ASP A 320 -14.89 4.81 -6.33
CA ASP A 320 -14.01 5.74 -5.62
C ASP A 320 -12.93 4.99 -4.85
N LEU A 321 -11.69 5.04 -5.36
CA LEU A 321 -10.50 4.41 -4.79
C LEU A 321 -9.58 5.41 -4.08
N ARG A 322 -10.01 6.67 -3.87
CA ARG A 322 -9.19 7.66 -3.17
C ARG A 322 -8.89 7.20 -1.75
N GLY A 323 -7.63 7.36 -1.34
CA GLY A 323 -7.13 6.92 -0.04
C GLY A 323 -6.88 5.41 0.08
N ASN A 324 -7.15 4.63 -0.96
CA ASN A 324 -7.01 3.18 -0.94
C ASN A 324 -5.59 2.75 -1.31
N SER A 325 -4.84 2.26 -0.34
CA SER A 325 -3.46 1.79 -0.54
C SER A 325 -3.35 0.33 -1.00
N GLY A 326 -4.47 -0.31 -1.37
CA GLY A 326 -4.48 -1.66 -1.93
C GLY A 326 -5.01 -2.74 -1.00
N GLY A 327 -4.42 -3.93 -1.11
CA GLY A 327 -4.82 -5.16 -0.42
C GLY A 327 -4.63 -6.39 -1.31
N TRP A 328 -5.67 -7.17 -1.54
CA TRP A 328 -5.63 -8.43 -2.29
C TRP A 328 -6.31 -8.28 -3.65
N THR A 329 -5.51 -8.11 -4.72
CA THR A 329 -6.02 -7.97 -6.10
C THR A 329 -6.99 -9.08 -6.51
N PRO A 330 -6.79 -10.38 -6.20
CA PRO A 330 -7.69 -11.43 -6.68
C PRO A 330 -9.17 -11.25 -6.31
N ILE A 331 -9.51 -10.52 -5.23
CA ILE A 331 -10.92 -10.34 -4.86
C ILE A 331 -11.68 -9.37 -5.77
N VAL A 332 -10.98 -8.49 -6.54
CA VAL A 332 -11.66 -7.58 -7.47
C VAL A 332 -12.00 -8.22 -8.79
N LEU A 333 -11.35 -9.35 -9.14
CA LEU A 333 -11.54 -10.01 -10.44
C LEU A 333 -13.00 -10.45 -10.64
N ALA A 334 -13.63 -10.97 -9.59
CA ALA A 334 -15.04 -11.33 -9.63
C ALA A 334 -15.95 -10.13 -9.96
N THR A 335 -15.61 -8.91 -9.54
CA THR A 335 -16.38 -7.70 -9.84
C THR A 335 -16.25 -7.26 -11.29
N LEU A 336 -15.08 -7.47 -11.89
CA LEU A 336 -14.86 -7.24 -13.33
C LEU A 336 -15.74 -8.18 -14.16
N TYR A 337 -15.78 -9.45 -13.78
CA TYR A 337 -16.67 -10.42 -14.44
C TYR A 337 -18.14 -10.08 -14.24
N GLN A 338 -18.56 -9.64 -13.06
CA GLN A 338 -19.93 -9.20 -12.79
C GLN A 338 -20.34 -8.00 -13.65
N LEU A 339 -19.39 -7.09 -13.94
CA LEU A 339 -19.64 -5.87 -14.67
C LEU A 339 -19.54 -6.05 -16.19
N TYR A 340 -18.65 -6.92 -16.68
CA TYR A 340 -18.32 -7.05 -18.10
C TYR A 340 -18.60 -8.44 -18.68
N GLY A 341 -18.86 -9.45 -17.85
CA GLY A 341 -19.08 -10.83 -18.27
C GLY A 341 -17.87 -11.42 -19.00
N ASP A 342 -18.12 -12.22 -20.02
CA ASP A 342 -17.08 -12.88 -20.81
C ASP A 342 -16.13 -11.91 -21.53
N LYS A 343 -16.56 -10.66 -21.77
CA LYS A 343 -15.67 -9.65 -22.34
C LYS A 343 -14.42 -9.46 -21.49
N TYR A 344 -14.57 -9.50 -20.14
CA TYR A 344 -13.42 -9.42 -19.24
C TYR A 344 -12.45 -10.60 -19.42
N LEU A 345 -12.95 -11.81 -19.62
CA LEU A 345 -12.12 -13.00 -19.76
C LEU A 345 -11.34 -13.05 -21.10
N GLN A 346 -11.79 -12.28 -22.09
CA GLN A 346 -11.19 -12.21 -23.42
C GLN A 346 -10.28 -10.97 -23.59
N GLU A 347 -10.26 -10.07 -22.61
CA GLU A 347 -9.44 -8.86 -22.67
C GLU A 347 -8.00 -9.18 -22.24
N ASP A 348 -7.04 -8.74 -23.05
CA ASP A 348 -5.63 -8.77 -22.68
C ASP A 348 -5.35 -7.66 -21.65
N MET A 349 -4.93 -8.05 -20.45
CA MET A 349 -4.61 -7.13 -19.39
C MET A 349 -3.17 -6.59 -19.46
N ASP A 350 -2.40 -6.90 -20.50
CA ASP A 350 -1.00 -6.48 -20.69
C ASP A 350 -0.14 -6.72 -19.42
N THR A 351 -0.32 -7.86 -18.79
CA THR A 351 0.38 -8.18 -17.54
C THR A 351 1.60 -9.04 -17.85
N GLU A 352 2.76 -8.42 -17.85
CA GLU A 352 4.04 -9.16 -17.87
C GLU A 352 4.64 -9.10 -16.45
N TYR A 353 5.18 -10.22 -15.98
CA TYR A 353 5.89 -10.22 -14.72
C TYR A 353 7.03 -11.23 -14.71
N TYR A 354 8.05 -10.89 -13.91
CA TYR A 354 9.22 -11.71 -13.69
C TYR A 354 9.58 -11.69 -12.21
N ARG A 355 10.20 -12.76 -11.74
CA ARG A 355 10.61 -12.92 -10.34
C ARG A 355 11.90 -13.70 -10.22
N ILE A 356 12.54 -13.59 -9.05
CA ILE A 356 13.69 -14.43 -8.71
C ILE A 356 13.20 -15.64 -7.90
N VAL A 357 13.59 -16.82 -8.32
CA VAL A 357 13.40 -18.04 -7.55
C VAL A 357 14.33 -17.99 -6.34
N SER A 358 13.78 -17.93 -5.14
CA SER A 358 14.55 -17.76 -3.90
C SER A 358 14.05 -18.68 -2.79
N PRO A 359 14.90 -18.98 -1.78
CA PRO A 359 14.47 -19.72 -0.61
C PRO A 359 13.29 -19.05 0.12
N LEU A 360 13.27 -17.69 0.20
CA LEU A 360 12.18 -16.96 0.80
C LEU A 360 10.88 -17.08 0.00
N TYR A 361 10.98 -17.09 -1.33
CA TYR A 361 9.81 -17.29 -2.18
C TYR A 361 9.25 -18.71 -2.04
N MET A 362 10.12 -19.74 -2.00
CA MET A 362 9.68 -21.11 -1.75
C MET A 362 9.02 -21.27 -0.36
N ASN A 363 9.59 -20.65 0.66
CA ASN A 363 8.99 -20.63 2.00
C ASN A 363 7.62 -19.96 2.02
N LYS A 364 7.44 -18.87 1.25
CA LYS A 364 6.15 -18.19 1.11
C LYS A 364 5.08 -19.08 0.47
N LEU A 365 5.47 -19.88 -0.52
CA LEU A 365 4.59 -20.84 -1.19
C LEU A 365 4.41 -22.15 -0.41
N GLU A 366 5.13 -22.33 0.70
CA GLU A 366 5.15 -23.57 1.49
C GLU A 366 5.52 -24.81 0.65
N VAL A 367 6.48 -24.66 -0.29
CA VAL A 367 6.97 -25.73 -1.17
C VAL A 367 8.50 -25.78 -1.17
N THR A 368 9.06 -26.93 -1.55
CA THR A 368 10.48 -27.03 -1.90
C THR A 368 10.70 -26.61 -3.36
N LEU A 369 11.96 -26.30 -3.72
CA LEU A 369 12.31 -26.00 -5.11
C LEU A 369 12.00 -27.18 -6.04
N GLU A 370 12.22 -28.41 -5.59
CA GLU A 370 11.89 -29.63 -6.34
C GLU A 370 10.39 -29.76 -6.59
N GLU A 371 9.55 -29.53 -5.58
CA GLU A 371 8.09 -29.53 -5.72
C GLU A 371 7.61 -28.42 -6.63
N PHE A 372 8.21 -27.22 -6.56
CA PHE A 372 7.94 -26.10 -7.44
C PHE A 372 8.25 -26.48 -8.91
N ASN A 373 9.47 -26.94 -9.20
CA ASN A 373 9.87 -27.36 -10.53
C ASN A 373 8.98 -28.49 -11.08
N LYS A 374 8.66 -29.48 -10.25
CA LYS A 374 7.74 -30.56 -10.65
C LYS A 374 6.34 -30.06 -10.97
N ARG A 375 5.82 -29.10 -10.19
CA ARG A 375 4.48 -28.53 -10.38
C ARG A 375 4.35 -27.77 -11.70
N TYR A 376 5.39 -26.99 -12.06
CA TYR A 376 5.39 -26.14 -13.23
C TYR A 376 6.15 -26.72 -14.44
N GLY A 377 6.69 -27.94 -14.34
CA GLY A 377 7.43 -28.58 -15.42
C GLY A 377 8.74 -27.86 -15.76
N THR A 378 9.41 -27.28 -14.77
CA THR A 378 10.61 -26.44 -14.92
C THR A 378 11.84 -27.07 -14.26
N ASP A 379 13.03 -26.49 -14.47
CA ASP A 379 14.32 -26.89 -13.91
C ASP A 379 15.08 -25.72 -13.27
N TYR A 380 14.35 -24.74 -12.70
CA TYR A 380 14.92 -23.56 -12.06
C TYR A 380 15.86 -23.91 -10.90
N ASN A 381 16.88 -23.05 -10.74
CA ASN A 381 17.75 -22.98 -9.58
C ASN A 381 17.48 -21.69 -8.77
N PHE A 382 17.97 -21.65 -7.52
CA PHE A 382 17.93 -20.39 -6.77
C PHE A 382 18.78 -19.32 -7.45
N GLY A 383 18.18 -18.15 -7.66
CA GLY A 383 18.75 -17.02 -8.40
C GLY A 383 18.29 -16.91 -9.85
N ASP A 384 17.61 -17.93 -10.38
CA ASP A 384 17.04 -17.85 -11.73
C ASP A 384 15.83 -16.93 -11.76
N TYR A 385 15.59 -16.33 -12.93
CA TYR A 385 14.40 -15.53 -13.19
C TYR A 385 13.31 -16.39 -13.83
N THR A 386 12.10 -16.29 -13.32
CA THR A 386 10.92 -16.80 -14.01
C THR A 386 10.26 -15.66 -14.75
N PHE A 387 9.75 -15.95 -15.93
CA PHE A 387 8.95 -15.02 -16.72
C PHE A 387 7.59 -15.67 -16.91
N SER A 388 6.51 -14.93 -16.65
CA SER A 388 5.22 -15.34 -17.13
C SER A 388 4.96 -14.59 -18.43
N MET A 389 5.00 -15.31 -19.51
CA MET A 389 4.32 -14.90 -20.73
C MET A 389 2.99 -15.63 -20.71
N GLU A 390 1.89 -14.90 -20.67
CA GLU A 390 0.59 -15.51 -20.93
C GLU A 390 0.57 -15.89 -22.40
N GLU A 391 1.04 -17.08 -22.73
CA GLU A 391 0.62 -17.73 -23.96
C GLU A 391 -0.89 -17.96 -23.77
N GLN A 392 -1.70 -17.16 -24.45
CA GLN A 392 -3.12 -17.46 -24.58
C GLN A 392 -3.22 -18.74 -25.39
N GLU A 393 -3.26 -19.88 -24.69
CA GLU A 393 -3.76 -21.10 -25.31
C GLU A 393 -5.17 -20.80 -25.83
N ASP A 394 -5.52 -21.35 -27.01
CA ASP A 394 -6.88 -21.30 -27.56
C ASP A 394 -7.84 -22.15 -26.71
N VAL A 395 -8.07 -21.68 -25.46
CA VAL A 395 -8.99 -22.32 -24.52
C VAL A 395 -10.41 -21.91 -24.89
N PRO A 396 -11.33 -22.86 -25.11
CA PRO A 396 -12.73 -22.53 -25.36
C PRO A 396 -13.31 -21.65 -24.23
N LEU A 397 -14.04 -20.60 -24.60
CA LEU A 397 -14.56 -19.59 -23.65
C LEU A 397 -15.36 -20.19 -22.50
N ASP A 398 -16.14 -21.25 -22.74
CA ASP A 398 -16.88 -21.95 -21.68
C ASP A 398 -15.96 -22.66 -20.67
N THR A 399 -14.78 -23.11 -21.12
CA THR A 399 -13.78 -23.72 -20.25
C THR A 399 -13.07 -22.64 -19.46
N LEU A 400 -12.65 -21.56 -20.10
CA LEU A 400 -12.02 -20.39 -19.46
C LEU A 400 -12.95 -19.80 -18.38
N ARG A 401 -14.24 -19.60 -18.67
CA ARG A 401 -15.25 -19.14 -17.72
C ARG A 401 -15.35 -20.06 -16.51
N ARG A 402 -15.39 -21.37 -16.72
CA ARG A 402 -15.49 -22.34 -15.63
C ARG A 402 -14.26 -22.30 -14.75
N GLN A 403 -13.06 -22.33 -15.33
CA GLN A 403 -11.80 -22.22 -14.62
C GLN A 403 -11.74 -20.92 -13.81
N PHE A 404 -12.02 -19.78 -14.42
CA PHE A 404 -12.07 -18.49 -13.73
C PHE A 404 -12.99 -18.49 -12.51
N ILE A 405 -14.23 -19.01 -12.65
CA ILE A 405 -15.19 -19.04 -11.53
C ILE A 405 -14.74 -20.00 -10.43
N ASP A 406 -14.13 -21.13 -10.80
CA ASP A 406 -13.66 -22.11 -9.82
C ASP A 406 -12.46 -21.56 -9.02
N ASP A 407 -11.59 -20.77 -9.65
CA ASP A 407 -10.36 -20.24 -9.05
C ASP A 407 -10.54 -18.86 -8.39
N CYS A 408 -11.50 -18.03 -8.84
CA CYS A 408 -11.67 -16.68 -8.31
C CYS A 408 -11.98 -16.64 -6.81
N MET A 409 -11.42 -15.65 -6.14
CA MET A 409 -11.72 -15.35 -4.73
C MET A 409 -13.06 -14.62 -4.62
N SER A 410 -14.13 -15.38 -4.50
CA SER A 410 -15.50 -14.83 -4.43
C SER A 410 -16.38 -15.68 -3.52
N SER A 411 -17.16 -15.03 -2.68
CA SER A 411 -18.21 -15.66 -1.86
C SER A 411 -19.50 -15.91 -2.64
N VAL A 412 -19.61 -15.47 -3.90
CA VAL A 412 -20.82 -15.55 -4.72
C VAL A 412 -20.64 -16.37 -6.00
N LYS A 413 -19.82 -17.43 -5.96
CA LYS A 413 -19.50 -18.27 -7.13
C LYS A 413 -20.72 -18.82 -7.84
N GLU A 414 -21.76 -19.23 -7.11
CA GLU A 414 -23.00 -19.74 -7.71
C GLU A 414 -23.73 -18.67 -8.53
N GLU A 415 -23.70 -17.41 -8.06
CA GLU A 415 -24.27 -16.28 -8.80
C GLU A 415 -23.45 -16.01 -10.08
N LEU A 416 -22.11 -16.11 -10.00
CA LEU A 416 -21.23 -15.98 -11.18
C LEU A 416 -21.53 -17.08 -12.22
N ARG A 417 -21.72 -18.33 -11.79
CA ARG A 417 -22.13 -19.44 -12.68
C ARG A 417 -23.47 -19.16 -13.35
N ALA A 418 -24.43 -18.61 -12.60
CA ALA A 418 -25.76 -18.30 -13.10
C ALA A 418 -25.78 -17.19 -14.16
N GLN A 419 -24.72 -16.34 -14.22
CA GLN A 419 -24.58 -15.28 -15.23
C GLN A 419 -24.40 -15.84 -16.66
N LYS A 420 -23.80 -17.03 -16.80
CA LYS A 420 -23.55 -17.68 -18.11
C LYS A 420 -22.81 -16.76 -19.11
N GLY A 421 -21.84 -16.00 -18.62
CA GLY A 421 -21.03 -15.07 -19.43
C GLY A 421 -21.62 -13.68 -19.60
N ALA A 422 -22.88 -13.44 -19.25
CA ALA A 422 -23.46 -12.11 -19.32
C ALA A 422 -23.12 -11.25 -18.09
N PRO A 423 -22.97 -9.92 -18.22
CA PRO A 423 -22.83 -9.02 -17.07
C PRO A 423 -24.12 -9.00 -16.23
N VAL A 424 -24.01 -8.76 -14.91
CA VAL A 424 -25.17 -8.54 -14.05
C VAL A 424 -25.95 -7.30 -14.49
N TYR A 425 -25.21 -6.23 -14.75
CA TYR A 425 -25.71 -4.97 -15.31
C TYR A 425 -24.55 -4.20 -15.94
N THR A 426 -24.79 -3.56 -17.07
CA THR A 426 -23.80 -2.71 -17.75
C THR A 426 -24.28 -1.25 -17.68
N PRO A 427 -23.66 -0.38 -16.85
CA PRO A 427 -23.92 1.06 -16.88
C PRO A 427 -23.46 1.66 -18.20
N LYS A 428 -23.99 2.83 -18.55
CA LYS A 428 -23.60 3.59 -19.74
C LYS A 428 -22.12 4.00 -19.67
N GLN A 429 -21.66 4.41 -18.49
CA GLN A 429 -20.27 4.79 -18.25
C GLN A 429 -19.85 4.42 -16.82
N VAL A 430 -18.60 3.95 -16.70
CA VAL A 430 -17.91 3.70 -15.44
C VAL A 430 -16.81 4.76 -15.27
N PHE A 431 -16.77 5.39 -14.11
CA PHE A 431 -15.71 6.31 -13.70
C PHE A 431 -14.96 5.68 -12.53
N VAL A 432 -13.63 5.83 -12.54
CA VAL A 432 -12.76 5.43 -11.43
C VAL A 432 -12.10 6.67 -10.88
N VAL A 433 -12.31 6.96 -9.59
CA VAL A 433 -11.72 8.14 -8.95
C VAL A 433 -10.49 7.71 -8.15
N THR A 434 -9.34 8.29 -8.48
CA THR A 434 -8.04 8.00 -7.86
C THR A 434 -7.45 9.22 -7.17
N ASP A 435 -6.50 8.99 -6.28
CA ASP A 435 -5.62 10.00 -5.70
C ASP A 435 -4.19 9.46 -5.55
N GLU A 436 -3.28 10.27 -5.02
CA GLU A 436 -1.87 9.94 -4.80
C GLU A 436 -1.67 8.75 -3.84
N ARG A 437 -2.71 8.38 -3.11
CA ARG A 437 -2.71 7.24 -2.17
C ARG A 437 -3.27 5.96 -2.77
N THR A 438 -3.90 6.05 -3.95
CA THR A 438 -4.34 4.86 -4.70
C THR A 438 -3.11 4.05 -5.09
N PHE A 439 -2.97 2.82 -4.52
CA PHE A 439 -1.71 2.07 -4.63
C PHE A 439 -1.96 0.56 -4.65
N SER A 440 -0.99 -0.25 -5.13
CA SER A 440 -1.03 -1.71 -5.09
C SER A 440 -2.32 -2.28 -5.72
N ALA A 441 -3.06 -3.14 -5.04
CA ALA A 441 -4.30 -3.73 -5.55
C ALA A 441 -5.35 -2.70 -6.00
N ALA A 442 -5.38 -1.49 -5.38
CA ALA A 442 -6.29 -0.43 -5.82
C ALA A 442 -5.83 0.19 -7.16
N PHE A 443 -4.52 0.34 -7.37
CA PHE A 443 -3.99 0.73 -8.68
C PHE A 443 -4.34 -0.31 -9.73
N HIS A 444 -4.13 -1.60 -9.47
CA HIS A 444 -4.48 -2.67 -10.41
C HIS A 444 -5.96 -2.67 -10.74
N TYR A 445 -6.82 -2.50 -9.75
CA TYR A 445 -8.25 -2.44 -10.00
C TYR A 445 -8.60 -1.26 -10.89
N SER A 446 -7.99 -0.08 -10.67
CA SER A 446 -8.18 1.08 -11.52
C SER A 446 -7.66 0.84 -12.95
N PHE A 447 -6.51 0.18 -13.09
CA PHE A 447 -5.91 -0.17 -14.39
C PHE A 447 -6.79 -1.17 -15.16
N MET A 448 -7.22 -2.26 -14.53
CA MET A 448 -8.11 -3.25 -15.17
C MET A 448 -9.45 -2.62 -15.59
N LEU A 449 -10.04 -1.76 -14.76
CA LEU A 449 -11.26 -1.03 -15.12
C LEU A 449 -11.02 -0.08 -16.31
N TRP A 450 -9.87 0.60 -16.37
CA TRP A 450 -9.47 1.43 -17.50
C TRP A 450 -9.32 0.61 -18.78
N LYS A 451 -8.66 -0.54 -18.75
CA LYS A 451 -8.56 -1.48 -19.87
C LYS A 451 -9.94 -1.90 -20.38
N MET A 452 -10.88 -2.09 -19.47
CA MET A 452 -12.28 -2.40 -19.80
C MET A 452 -13.09 -1.19 -20.31
N GLY A 453 -12.49 0.02 -20.43
CA GLY A 453 -13.12 1.23 -20.97
C GLY A 453 -13.68 2.19 -19.94
N ALA A 454 -13.34 2.03 -18.65
CA ALA A 454 -13.68 3.02 -17.64
C ALA A 454 -12.85 4.30 -17.80
N THR A 455 -13.42 5.45 -17.41
CA THR A 455 -12.72 6.73 -17.37
C THR A 455 -12.09 6.95 -16.01
N VAL A 456 -10.76 7.05 -15.94
CA VAL A 456 -10.04 7.38 -14.70
C VAL A 456 -10.01 8.89 -14.53
N VAL A 457 -10.39 9.36 -13.34
CA VAL A 457 -10.45 10.80 -12.99
C VAL A 457 -9.82 11.05 -11.62
N GLY A 458 -9.38 12.28 -11.38
CA GLY A 458 -8.76 12.70 -10.12
C GLY A 458 -7.27 12.93 -10.24
N VAL A 459 -6.54 12.64 -9.16
CA VAL A 459 -5.07 12.73 -9.14
C VAL A 459 -4.49 11.38 -9.56
N PRO A 460 -3.42 11.34 -10.36
CA PRO A 460 -2.76 10.09 -10.69
C PRO A 460 -2.31 9.31 -9.46
N SER A 461 -2.32 7.99 -9.59
CA SER A 461 -1.85 7.07 -8.56
C SER A 461 -0.38 7.32 -8.16
N GLY A 462 -0.06 7.10 -6.90
CA GLY A 462 1.33 7.05 -6.43
C GLY A 462 2.12 5.86 -6.95
N GLN A 463 1.47 4.85 -7.54
CA GLN A 463 2.12 3.69 -8.12
C GLN A 463 2.43 3.91 -9.60
N ALA A 464 3.63 3.51 -10.01
CA ALA A 464 4.00 3.43 -11.42
C ALA A 464 3.44 2.14 -12.06
N PRO A 465 3.10 2.14 -13.36
CA PRO A 465 2.58 0.94 -14.02
C PRO A 465 3.59 -0.20 -14.15
N ASN A 466 4.88 0.12 -14.17
CA ASN A 466 6.00 -0.83 -14.25
C ASN A 466 6.65 -1.08 -12.88
N THR A 467 5.87 -1.33 -11.87
CA THR A 467 6.32 -1.50 -10.49
C THR A 467 6.53 -2.96 -10.11
N PHE A 468 7.31 -3.16 -9.06
CA PHE A 468 7.42 -4.46 -8.39
C PHE A 468 6.33 -4.58 -7.33
N MET A 469 5.72 -5.75 -7.24
CA MET A 469 4.62 -5.98 -6.33
C MET A 469 4.75 -7.31 -5.63
N GLU A 470 3.81 -7.57 -4.72
CA GLU A 470 3.77 -8.76 -3.91
C GLU A 470 4.93 -8.88 -2.90
N GLN A 471 4.60 -8.61 -1.66
CA GLN A 471 5.57 -8.53 -0.58
C GLN A 471 6.00 -9.91 -0.09
N THR A 472 7.31 -10.13 0.02
CA THR A 472 7.90 -11.22 0.79
C THR A 472 8.43 -10.64 2.09
N LEU A 473 7.92 -11.12 3.22
CA LEU A 473 8.23 -10.61 4.55
C LEU A 473 9.33 -11.42 5.23
N PHE A 474 10.25 -10.74 5.88
CA PHE A 474 11.22 -11.38 6.77
C PHE A 474 11.61 -10.47 7.94
N LYS A 475 12.17 -11.06 9.00
CA LYS A 475 12.65 -10.34 10.17
C LYS A 475 14.17 -10.26 10.16
N LEU A 476 14.68 -9.10 10.57
CA LEU A 476 16.10 -8.92 10.82
C LEU A 476 16.51 -9.72 12.09
N PRO A 477 17.69 -10.37 12.07
CA PRO A 477 18.08 -11.33 13.11
C PRO A 477 18.20 -10.75 14.52
N TYR A 478 18.73 -9.52 14.66
CA TYR A 478 19.03 -8.92 15.96
C TYR A 478 17.99 -7.90 16.40
N THR A 479 17.56 -7.01 15.52
CA THR A 479 16.56 -5.99 15.84
C THR A 479 15.13 -6.50 15.76
N CYS A 480 14.91 -7.63 15.10
CA CYS A 480 13.59 -8.19 14.81
C CYS A 480 12.69 -7.23 13.99
N LEU A 481 13.24 -6.20 13.37
CA LEU A 481 12.49 -5.34 12.48
C LEU A 481 11.97 -6.14 11.30
N LEU A 482 10.72 -5.86 10.95
CA LEU A 482 10.08 -6.49 9.81
C LEU A 482 10.43 -5.71 8.54
N TYR A 483 10.86 -6.41 7.52
CA TYR A 483 11.19 -5.89 6.21
C TYR A 483 10.31 -6.53 5.15
N THR A 484 10.01 -5.78 4.11
CA THR A 484 9.37 -6.29 2.90
C THR A 484 10.24 -6.02 1.69
N SER A 485 10.38 -7.05 0.85
CA SER A 485 10.91 -6.93 -0.50
C SER A 485 9.81 -7.41 -1.45
N PRO A 486 9.57 -6.75 -2.58
CA PRO A 486 8.66 -7.28 -3.56
C PRO A 486 9.21 -8.58 -4.13
N SER A 487 8.34 -9.53 -4.32
CA SER A 487 8.51 -10.56 -5.32
C SER A 487 7.38 -10.38 -6.31
N PRO A 488 7.60 -10.59 -7.62
CA PRO A 488 6.56 -10.34 -8.59
C PRO A 488 5.32 -11.18 -8.32
N ARG A 489 4.25 -10.69 -8.86
CA ARG A 489 2.89 -11.14 -8.72
C ARG A 489 2.68 -12.59 -9.16
N ASP A 490 1.94 -13.37 -8.37
CA ASP A 490 1.06 -14.39 -8.93
C ASP A 490 -0.20 -13.68 -9.45
N SER A 491 -0.36 -13.60 -10.76
CA SER A 491 -1.68 -13.45 -11.34
C SER A 491 -2.26 -14.85 -11.40
N THR A 492 -3.13 -15.16 -10.56
CA THR A 492 -4.12 -16.20 -10.77
C THR A 492 -5.33 -15.56 -11.39
#